data_aae0d0dfc9d07d226eaa94804a69d157
#
_entry.id   aae0d0dfc9d07d226eaa94804a69d157
#
_cell.length_a   1.000
_cell.length_b   1.000
_cell.length_c   1.000
_cell.angle_alpha   90.00
_cell.angle_beta   90.00
_cell.angle_gamma   90.00
#
_symmetry.space_group_name_H-M   'P 1'
#
loop_
_entity.id
_entity.type
_entity.pdbx_description
1 polymer ?
#
loop_
_entity_poly.entity_id
_entity_poly.type
_entity_poly.pdbx_seq_one_letter_code
_entity_poly.pdbx_strand_id
1 'polypeptide(L)'
;LSRVVGLFSQRGYNIDSLTVAPTDDATLSRCTILTSGDKSEAEQITKQLHKLVCVYRVSALLDEAEGGIEREMVLVKVSTPNRNVRDEVKSLADIFNAKIIDVNAEIFTLEYVGNSDETDNFISTICKLAEVIEVVRSGVLGIAKGTHYMKP
;
A
#
# COMPACT_ATOMS: atom_id res chain seq x y z
N LEU A 1 7.51 -10.13 14.05
CA LEU A 1 6.43 -9.20 13.68
C LEU A 1 5.65 -8.69 14.88
N SER A 2 5.26 -9.56 15.79
CA SER A 2 4.49 -9.17 17.00
C SER A 2 5.20 -8.11 17.85
N ARG A 3 6.51 -8.18 17.95
CA ARG A 3 7.32 -7.18 18.69
C ARG A 3 7.31 -5.81 18.01
N VAL A 4 7.33 -5.78 16.68
CA VAL A 4 7.27 -4.53 15.92
C VAL A 4 5.90 -3.88 16.10
N VAL A 5 4.82 -4.63 15.91
CA VAL A 5 3.46 -4.15 16.12
C VAL A 5 3.23 -3.71 17.57
N GLY A 6 3.73 -4.51 18.53
CA GLY A 6 3.65 -4.19 19.94
C GLY A 6 4.36 -2.89 20.32
N LEU A 7 5.51 -2.61 19.70
CA LEU A 7 6.23 -1.37 19.91
C LEU A 7 5.39 -0.15 19.50
N PHE A 8 4.79 -0.20 18.31
CA PHE A 8 3.92 0.88 17.82
C PHE A 8 2.73 1.09 18.75
N SER A 9 2.09 0.00 19.17
CA SER A 9 0.96 0.04 20.08
C SER A 9 1.31 0.63 21.44
N GLN A 10 2.40 0.18 22.05
CA GLN A 10 2.84 0.66 23.37
C GLN A 10 3.20 2.15 23.37
N ARG A 11 3.78 2.63 22.29
CA ARG A 11 4.24 4.02 22.16
C ARG A 11 3.18 4.95 21.58
N GLY A 12 2.01 4.44 21.23
CA GLY A 12 0.94 5.23 20.64
C GLY A 12 1.24 5.69 19.21
N TYR A 13 2.17 5.04 18.52
CA TYR A 13 2.43 5.31 17.09
C TYR A 13 1.34 4.67 16.24
N ASN A 14 0.94 5.37 15.19
CA ASN A 14 -0.08 4.89 14.28
C ASN A 14 0.53 4.08 13.13
N ILE A 15 -0.10 2.96 12.80
CA ILE A 15 0.24 2.19 11.59
C ILE A 15 -0.89 2.36 10.58
N ASP A 16 -0.62 3.07 9.48
CA ASP A 16 -1.58 3.26 8.40
C ASP A 16 -1.59 2.07 7.44
N SER A 17 -0.44 1.43 7.25
CA SER A 17 -0.27 0.27 6.38
C SER A 17 0.90 -0.57 6.84
N LEU A 18 0.74 -1.88 6.78
CA LEU A 18 1.76 -2.85 7.17
C LEU A 18 1.77 -3.98 6.14
N THR A 19 2.91 -4.19 5.51
CA THR A 19 3.11 -5.25 4.53
C THR A 19 4.35 -6.04 4.89
N VAL A 20 4.24 -7.36 4.93
CA VAL A 20 5.33 -8.26 5.30
C VAL A 20 5.41 -9.41 4.30
N ALA A 21 6.61 -9.70 3.84
CA ALA A 21 6.86 -10.86 3.00
C ALA A 21 8.31 -11.34 3.17
N PRO A 22 8.58 -12.63 2.92
CA PRO A 22 9.95 -13.12 2.87
C PRO A 22 10.75 -12.42 1.79
N THR A 23 12.06 -12.31 1.99
CA THR A 23 13.00 -11.83 0.96
C THR A 23 13.56 -13.01 0.17
N ASP A 24 14.51 -12.74 -0.71
CA ASP A 24 15.31 -13.77 -1.38
C ASP A 24 16.12 -14.63 -0.38
N ASP A 25 16.44 -14.09 0.79
CA ASP A 25 16.95 -14.85 1.92
C ASP A 25 15.78 -15.33 2.78
N ALA A 26 15.58 -16.65 2.82
CA ALA A 26 14.44 -17.26 3.53
C ALA A 26 14.43 -16.99 5.05
N THR A 27 15.56 -16.59 5.61
CA THR A 27 15.67 -16.27 7.06
C THR A 27 15.24 -14.84 7.37
N LEU A 28 15.08 -14.00 6.37
CA LEU A 28 14.75 -12.58 6.51
C LEU A 28 13.44 -12.24 5.83
N SER A 29 12.63 -11.48 6.53
CA SER A 29 11.41 -10.89 5.95
C SER A 29 11.57 -9.38 5.82
N ARG A 30 10.98 -8.82 4.80
CA ARG A 30 10.88 -7.38 4.59
C ARG A 30 9.52 -6.91 5.06
N CYS A 31 9.55 -5.89 5.90
CA CYS A 31 8.35 -5.22 6.39
C CYS A 31 8.35 -3.77 5.90
N THR A 32 7.29 -3.35 5.26
CA THR A 32 7.07 -1.95 4.91
C THR A 32 5.97 -1.40 5.79
N ILE A 33 6.27 -0.34 6.53
CA ILE A 33 5.33 0.31 7.44
C ILE A 33 5.10 1.72 6.96
N LEU A 34 3.85 2.06 6.70
CA LEU A 34 3.42 3.43 6.47
C LEU A 34 2.85 3.95 7.78
N THR A 35 3.41 5.03 8.28
CA THR A 35 2.99 5.67 9.52
C THR A 35 2.82 7.16 9.29
N SER A 36 1.93 7.79 10.03
CA SER A 36 1.74 9.23 10.03
C SER A 36 2.29 9.82 11.31
N GLY A 37 2.89 10.99 11.20
CA GLY A 37 3.51 11.69 12.31
C GLY A 37 4.50 12.74 11.78
N ASP A 38 5.09 13.50 12.68
CA ASP A 38 6.11 14.47 12.31
C ASP A 38 7.48 13.80 12.15
N LYS A 39 8.47 14.59 11.74
CA LYS A 39 9.84 14.11 11.55
C LYS A 39 10.45 13.58 12.84
N SER A 40 10.14 14.20 13.96
CA SER A 40 10.63 13.80 15.29
C SER A 40 10.11 12.41 15.67
N GLU A 41 8.82 12.15 15.43
CA GLU A 41 8.23 10.84 15.67
C GLU A 41 8.87 9.77 14.77
N ALA A 42 9.08 10.08 13.48
CA ALA A 42 9.74 9.18 12.55
C ALA A 42 11.15 8.78 13.00
N GLU A 43 11.93 9.73 13.50
CA GLU A 43 13.26 9.48 14.06
C GLU A 43 13.21 8.59 15.30
N GLN A 44 12.24 8.84 16.18
CA GLN A 44 12.05 8.01 17.38
C GLN A 44 11.66 6.57 17.01
N ILE A 45 10.75 6.41 16.06
CA ILE A 45 10.32 5.09 15.58
C ILE A 45 11.53 4.31 15.06
N THR A 46 12.36 4.94 14.23
CA THR A 46 13.56 4.33 13.68
C THR A 46 14.51 3.88 14.78
N LYS A 47 14.77 4.72 15.76
CA LYS A 47 15.65 4.41 16.90
C LYS A 47 15.10 3.26 17.73
N GLN A 48 13.81 3.25 18.01
CA GLN A 48 13.19 2.20 18.82
C GLN A 48 13.18 0.86 18.09
N LEU A 49 12.92 0.86 16.77
CA LEU A 49 12.98 -0.36 15.97
C LEU A 49 14.37 -0.98 15.96
N HIS A 50 15.43 -0.17 15.87
CA HIS A 50 16.81 -0.66 15.91
C HIS A 50 17.17 -1.36 17.22
N LYS A 51 16.48 -1.08 18.30
CA LYS A 51 16.71 -1.71 19.61
C LYS A 51 16.13 -3.12 19.71
N LEU A 52 15.23 -3.48 18.81
CA LEU A 52 14.62 -4.82 18.82
C LEU A 52 15.59 -5.85 18.24
N VAL A 53 15.80 -6.93 18.97
CA VAL A 53 16.74 -8.00 18.58
C VAL A 53 16.34 -8.64 17.26
N CYS A 54 15.04 -8.74 17.00
CA CYS A 54 14.50 -9.34 15.77
C CYS A 54 14.60 -8.43 14.52
N VAL A 55 14.97 -7.15 14.71
CA VAL A 55 15.10 -6.20 13.63
C VAL A 55 16.55 -6.12 13.18
N TYR A 56 16.81 -6.48 11.94
CA TYR A 56 18.16 -6.51 11.38
C TYR A 56 18.59 -5.16 10.83
N ARG A 57 17.72 -4.48 10.12
CA ARG A 57 17.97 -3.17 9.53
C ARG A 57 16.68 -2.38 9.37
N VAL A 58 16.77 -1.07 9.53
CA VAL A 58 15.66 -0.12 9.34
C VAL A 58 16.12 1.01 8.43
N SER A 59 15.28 1.42 7.51
CA SER A 59 15.51 2.58 6.66
C SER A 59 14.23 3.40 6.56
N ALA A 60 14.35 4.71 6.73
CA ALA A 60 13.26 5.64 6.50
C ALA A 60 13.33 6.11 5.04
N LEU A 61 12.44 5.62 4.19
CA LEU A 61 12.51 5.86 2.74
C LEU A 61 12.37 7.33 2.36
N LEU A 62 11.65 8.12 3.14
CA LEU A 62 11.51 9.56 2.89
C LEU A 62 12.79 10.35 3.17
N ASP A 63 13.66 9.81 4.01
CA ASP A 63 14.94 10.45 4.36
C ASP A 63 16.09 10.03 3.44
N GLU A 64 15.85 9.09 2.52
CA GLU A 64 16.84 8.73 1.52
C GLU A 64 17.10 9.91 0.57
N ALA A 65 18.34 10.07 0.15
CA ALA A 65 18.79 11.22 -0.65
C ALA A 65 18.00 11.37 -1.94
N GLU A 66 17.60 10.28 -2.57
CA GLU A 66 16.85 10.28 -3.83
C GLU A 66 15.36 9.98 -3.62
N GLY A 67 14.93 9.83 -2.36
CA GLY A 67 13.57 9.48 -1.99
C GLY A 67 13.25 7.99 -2.11
N GLY A 68 11.98 7.67 -2.07
CA GLY A 68 11.50 6.30 -2.16
C GLY A 68 10.41 6.15 -3.20
N ILE A 69 10.18 4.91 -3.60
CA ILE A 69 9.06 4.52 -4.44
C ILE A 69 8.12 3.69 -3.59
N GLU A 70 6.84 4.04 -3.60
CA GLU A 70 5.81 3.23 -2.96
C GLU A 70 4.77 2.79 -3.96
N ARG A 71 4.24 1.60 -3.77
CA ARG A 71 3.14 1.05 -4.58
C ARG A 71 2.29 0.15 -3.71
N GLU A 72 1.01 0.11 -4.02
CA GLU A 72 0.10 -0.91 -3.49
C GLU A 72 -0.84 -1.37 -4.60
N MET A 73 -1.40 -2.54 -4.41
CA MET A 73 -2.44 -3.07 -5.28
C MET A 73 -3.78 -2.97 -4.57
N VAL A 74 -4.82 -2.62 -5.32
CA VAL A 74 -6.18 -2.66 -4.83
C VAL A 74 -7.04 -3.50 -5.77
N LEU A 75 -7.93 -4.29 -5.19
CA LEU A 75 -8.95 -5.04 -5.89
C LEU A 75 -10.30 -4.45 -5.50
N VAL A 76 -11.11 -4.10 -6.50
CA VAL A 76 -12.40 -3.44 -6.27
C VAL A 76 -13.49 -4.17 -7.03
N LYS A 77 -14.56 -4.53 -6.34
CA LYS A 77 -15.78 -5.02 -6.97
C LYS A 77 -16.78 -3.88 -7.10
N VAL A 78 -17.30 -3.70 -8.29
CA VAL A 78 -18.27 -2.65 -8.59
C VAL A 78 -19.52 -3.25 -9.21
N SER A 79 -20.67 -2.71 -8.82
CA SER A 79 -21.95 -3.08 -9.42
C SER A 79 -22.08 -2.44 -10.81
N THR A 80 -22.39 -3.25 -11.80
CA THR A 80 -22.58 -2.82 -13.18
C THR A 80 -23.95 -3.27 -13.71
N PRO A 81 -25.03 -2.70 -13.17
CA PRO A 81 -26.39 -3.21 -13.42
C PRO A 81 -26.89 -3.00 -14.85
N ASN A 82 -26.30 -2.06 -15.60
CA ASN A 82 -26.71 -1.74 -16.95
C ASN A 82 -25.52 -1.37 -17.83
N ARG A 83 -25.78 -1.23 -19.13
CA ARG A 83 -24.75 -0.96 -20.12
C ARG A 83 -24.05 0.39 -19.90
N ASN A 84 -24.77 1.41 -19.49
CA ASN A 84 -24.18 2.74 -19.27
C ASN A 84 -23.15 2.69 -18.17
N VAL A 85 -23.45 2.05 -17.05
CA VAL A 85 -22.52 1.90 -15.93
C VAL A 85 -21.31 1.06 -16.33
N ARG A 86 -21.52 -0.03 -17.08
CA ARG A 86 -20.42 -0.86 -17.59
C ARG A 86 -19.47 -0.05 -18.46
N ASP A 87 -20.01 0.73 -19.38
CA ASP A 87 -19.21 1.56 -20.28
C ASP A 87 -18.43 2.64 -19.51
N GLU A 88 -19.04 3.27 -18.53
CA GLU A 88 -18.39 4.26 -17.67
C GLU A 88 -17.26 3.63 -16.84
N VAL A 89 -17.49 2.49 -16.23
CA VAL A 89 -16.48 1.76 -15.46
C VAL A 89 -15.32 1.34 -16.35
N LYS A 90 -15.61 0.84 -17.53
CA LYS A 90 -14.59 0.46 -18.51
C LYS A 90 -13.75 1.66 -18.94
N SER A 91 -14.40 2.78 -19.24
CA SER A 91 -13.71 4.02 -19.62
C SER A 91 -12.80 4.51 -18.49
N LEU A 92 -13.29 4.46 -17.26
CA LEU A 92 -12.51 4.85 -16.09
C LEU A 92 -11.30 3.94 -15.88
N ALA A 93 -11.49 2.63 -16.03
CA ALA A 93 -10.40 1.67 -15.95
C ALA A 93 -9.30 1.98 -16.98
N ASP A 94 -9.67 2.32 -18.20
CA ASP A 94 -8.74 2.70 -19.26
C ASP A 94 -7.98 3.98 -18.90
N ILE A 95 -8.68 4.99 -18.37
CA ILE A 95 -8.08 6.27 -17.97
C ILE A 95 -7.04 6.08 -16.85
N PHE A 96 -7.37 5.28 -15.84
CA PHE A 96 -6.46 5.00 -14.72
C PHE A 96 -5.45 3.90 -15.01
N ASN A 97 -5.53 3.29 -16.16
CA ASN A 97 -4.70 2.13 -16.51
C ASN A 97 -4.91 0.96 -15.54
N ALA A 98 -6.14 0.81 -15.09
CA ALA A 98 -6.56 -0.32 -14.27
C ALA A 98 -6.96 -1.50 -15.17
N LYS A 99 -6.88 -2.70 -14.62
CA LYS A 99 -7.29 -3.91 -15.33
C LYS A 99 -8.66 -4.37 -14.85
N ILE A 100 -9.48 -4.81 -15.77
CA ILE A 100 -10.72 -5.53 -15.44
C ILE A 100 -10.35 -7.01 -15.43
N ILE A 101 -10.31 -7.61 -14.25
CA ILE A 101 -9.80 -8.99 -14.05
C ILE A 101 -10.91 -10.03 -13.97
N ASP A 102 -12.14 -9.61 -13.70
CA ASP A 102 -13.29 -10.49 -13.68
C ASP A 102 -14.53 -9.72 -14.14
N VAL A 103 -15.34 -10.36 -14.97
CA VAL A 103 -16.53 -9.77 -15.57
C VAL A 103 -17.67 -10.77 -15.52
N ASN A 104 -18.80 -10.34 -14.98
CA ASN A 104 -20.06 -11.05 -15.17
C ASN A 104 -21.19 -10.05 -15.49
N ALA A 105 -22.40 -10.53 -15.58
CA ALA A 105 -23.53 -9.69 -16.01
C ALA A 105 -23.82 -8.50 -15.07
N GLU A 106 -23.42 -8.58 -13.80
CA GLU A 106 -23.83 -7.64 -12.76
C GLU A 106 -22.67 -6.96 -12.04
N ILE A 107 -21.47 -7.57 -12.07
CA ILE A 107 -20.33 -7.13 -11.25
C ILE A 107 -19.05 -7.19 -12.09
N PHE A 108 -18.24 -6.12 -12.03
CA PHE A 108 -16.87 -6.12 -12.52
C PHE A 108 -15.91 -6.08 -11.34
N THR A 109 -14.81 -6.80 -11.47
CA THR A 109 -13.68 -6.72 -10.52
C THR A 109 -12.52 -6.03 -11.20
N LEU A 110 -12.02 -4.97 -10.59
CA LEU A 110 -10.93 -4.14 -11.09
C LEU A 110 -9.68 -4.33 -10.25
N GLU A 111 -8.53 -4.26 -10.92
CA GLU A 111 -7.21 -4.28 -10.31
C GLU A 111 -6.49 -2.97 -10.64
N TYR A 112 -6.04 -2.27 -9.62
CA TYR A 112 -5.28 -1.04 -9.77
C TYR A 112 -4.00 -1.07 -8.96
N VAL A 113 -2.91 -0.56 -9.51
CA VAL A 113 -1.62 -0.42 -8.83
C VAL A 113 -1.17 1.03 -8.89
N GLY A 114 -0.84 1.60 -7.76
CA GLY A 114 -0.38 2.98 -7.65
C GLY A 114 0.17 3.28 -6.26
N ASN A 115 0.58 4.52 -6.02
CA ASN A 115 0.92 4.96 -4.67
C ASN A 115 -0.36 5.19 -3.85
N SER A 116 -0.23 5.52 -2.56
CA SER A 116 -1.38 5.70 -1.67
C SER A 116 -2.35 6.77 -2.17
N ASP A 117 -1.84 7.90 -2.62
CA ASP A 117 -2.68 9.01 -3.10
C ASP A 117 -3.40 8.66 -4.39
N GLU A 118 -2.70 8.01 -5.31
CA GLU A 118 -3.28 7.54 -6.57
C GLU A 118 -4.37 6.50 -6.32
N THR A 119 -4.14 5.58 -5.39
CA THR A 119 -5.11 4.55 -5.02
C THR A 119 -6.35 5.16 -4.38
N ASP A 120 -6.17 6.10 -3.46
CA ASP A 120 -7.28 6.81 -2.84
C ASP A 120 -8.11 7.58 -3.87
N ASN A 121 -7.45 8.22 -4.82
CA ASN A 121 -8.12 8.93 -5.91
C ASN A 121 -8.89 7.98 -6.83
N PHE A 122 -8.32 6.84 -7.16
CA PHE A 122 -8.98 5.81 -7.96
C PHE A 122 -10.27 5.33 -7.29
N ILE A 123 -10.19 4.94 -6.03
CA ILE A 123 -11.34 4.47 -5.24
C ILE A 123 -12.41 5.56 -5.14
N SER A 124 -12.01 6.78 -4.81
CA SER A 124 -12.91 7.92 -4.69
C SER A 124 -13.65 8.22 -6.00
N THR A 125 -12.95 8.14 -7.11
CA THR A 125 -13.54 8.38 -8.44
C THR A 125 -14.53 7.29 -8.83
N ILE A 126 -14.17 6.04 -8.58
CA ILE A 126 -15.07 4.89 -8.84
C ILE A 126 -16.35 5.00 -7.98
N CYS A 127 -16.23 5.37 -6.73
CA CYS A 127 -17.37 5.54 -5.83
C CYS A 127 -18.38 6.58 -6.33
N LYS A 128 -17.93 7.57 -7.09
CA LYS A 128 -18.81 8.59 -7.68
C LYS A 128 -19.56 8.11 -8.92
N LEU A 129 -19.02 7.09 -9.61
CA LEU A 129 -19.60 6.61 -10.88
C LEU A 129 -20.45 5.35 -10.71
N ALA A 130 -20.13 4.51 -9.75
CA ALA A 130 -20.77 3.22 -9.56
C ALA A 130 -20.83 2.86 -8.08
N GLU A 131 -21.71 1.90 -7.77
CA GLU A 131 -21.76 1.33 -6.42
C GLU A 131 -20.57 0.39 -6.24
N VAL A 132 -19.70 0.72 -5.29
CA VAL A 132 -18.58 -0.13 -4.89
C VAL A 132 -19.09 -1.14 -3.87
N ILE A 133 -18.93 -2.43 -4.18
CA ILE A 133 -19.41 -3.52 -3.34
C ILE A 133 -18.35 -3.93 -2.32
N GLU A 134 -17.10 -4.02 -2.75
CA GLU A 134 -15.99 -4.49 -1.92
C GLU A 134 -14.68 -3.89 -2.37
N VAL A 135 -13.84 -3.52 -1.41
CA VAL A 135 -12.47 -3.01 -1.65
C VAL A 135 -11.50 -3.81 -0.80
N VAL A 136 -10.45 -4.33 -1.42
CA VAL A 136 -9.35 -5.00 -0.73
C VAL A 136 -8.05 -4.32 -1.14
N ARG A 137 -7.26 -3.88 -0.15
CA ARG A 137 -5.96 -3.25 -0.37
C ARG A 137 -4.86 -4.15 0.14
N SER A 138 -3.77 -4.25 -0.62
CA SER A 138 -2.60 -5.06 -0.22
C SER A 138 -1.80 -4.43 0.91
N GLY A 139 -1.89 -3.12 1.09
CA GLY A 139 -0.91 -2.37 1.84
C GLY A 139 0.24 -1.91 0.95
N VAL A 140 1.01 -0.95 1.44
CA VAL A 140 2.05 -0.27 0.68
C VAL A 140 3.36 -1.04 0.72
N LEU A 141 3.97 -1.21 -0.44
CA LEU A 141 5.36 -1.66 -0.60
C LEU A 141 6.24 -0.44 -0.85
N GLY A 142 7.41 -0.41 -0.24
CA GLY A 142 8.35 0.68 -0.42
C GLY A 142 9.75 0.18 -0.74
N ILE A 143 10.43 0.94 -1.60
CA ILE A 143 11.82 0.71 -1.98
C ILE A 143 12.50 2.05 -2.23
N ALA A 144 13.78 2.16 -1.91
CA ALA A 144 14.53 3.38 -2.17
C ALA A 144 14.76 3.58 -3.68
N LYS A 145 14.80 4.83 -4.10
CA LYS A 145 15.15 5.21 -5.47
C LYS A 145 16.66 5.17 -5.70
N GLY A 146 17.04 5.07 -6.97
CA GLY A 146 18.42 5.22 -7.41
C GLY A 146 19.30 4.05 -7.02
N THR A 147 20.48 4.38 -6.53
CA THR A 147 21.51 3.39 -6.16
C THR A 147 21.41 2.90 -4.72
N HIS A 148 20.56 3.51 -3.91
CA HIS A 148 20.34 3.08 -2.53
C HIS A 148 19.50 1.80 -2.49
N TYR A 149 19.90 0.89 -1.63
CA TYR A 149 19.17 -0.36 -1.43
C TYR A 149 19.41 -0.89 -0.02
N MET A 150 18.48 -1.71 0.43
CA MET A 150 18.59 -2.38 1.72
C MET A 150 19.05 -3.82 1.51
N LYS A 151 20.26 -4.11 1.99
CA LYS A 151 20.79 -5.47 2.09
C LYS A 151 21.18 -5.78 3.52
N PRO A 152 20.95 -7.03 3.95
CA PRO A 152 21.42 -7.48 5.28
C PRO A 152 22.94 -7.44 5.39
#